data_bd18cca2d602605a291543fca2447395
#
_entry.id   bd18cca2d602605a291543fca2447395
#
_cell.length_a   1.000
_cell.length_b   1.000
_cell.length_c   1.000
_cell.angle_alpha   90.00
_cell.angle_beta   90.00
_cell.angle_gamma   90.00
#
_symmetry.space_group_name_H-M   'P 1'
#
loop_
_entity.id
_entity.type
_entity.pdbx_description
1 polymer ?
#
loop_
_entity_poly.entity_id
_entity_poly.type
_entity_poly.pdbx_seq_one_letter_code
_entity_poly.pdbx_strand_id
1 'polypeptide(L)'
;NAIGCSGSIKSVSKILDAELGHPAITLDGVEQLLARCLAAKSIDALDFPGLSSDRKPVFIGGLIVLKSCMTALKLNSLEASPWALREGVLFDLIGHDSMADMRERSVKQLATRFHVDQQHAEHCNTVAQKLLSQVTTHLTSTVPWSRYLHWACLLQEVGLDINHDHFHVHSGYIVENSHMAGFGFDEQNVLAFLIRNQRKKPDWSIIEKLPKNEQADFILVMHLFRIACVLTRARNLNQDIGWAIGLNKQSLHFSAPPAWWERQHLAAADLKLEQGYFKKSPFELVLNQPADEDE
;
A
#
# COMPACT_ATOMS: atom_id res chain seq x y z
N ASN A 1 -3.02 -14.38 15.17
CA ASN A 1 -2.08 -14.76 14.12
C ASN A 1 -0.71 -15.03 14.74
N ALA A 2 -0.03 -16.06 14.25
CA ALA A 2 1.34 -16.36 14.63
C ALA A 2 2.29 -15.70 13.62
N ILE A 3 3.35 -15.07 14.13
CA ILE A 3 4.36 -14.39 13.32
C ILE A 3 5.72 -15.00 13.60
N GLY A 4 6.46 -15.33 12.55
CA GLY A 4 7.80 -15.89 12.65
C GLY A 4 8.87 -14.97 12.06
N CYS A 5 9.98 -14.79 12.79
CA CYS A 5 11.09 -13.96 12.39
C CYS A 5 12.41 -14.73 12.41
N SER A 6 12.77 -15.32 11.28
CA SER A 6 14.11 -15.92 11.11
C SER A 6 14.43 -16.05 9.62
N GLY A 7 15.73 -16.27 9.32
CA GLY A 7 16.15 -16.51 7.95
C GLY A 7 15.54 -17.79 7.36
N SER A 8 15.32 -18.84 8.17
CA SER A 8 14.68 -20.09 7.72
C SER A 8 13.20 -19.86 7.40
N ILE A 9 12.47 -19.13 8.26
CA ILE A 9 11.07 -18.80 8.04
C ILE A 9 10.90 -17.94 6.77
N LYS A 10 11.76 -16.94 6.56
CA LYS A 10 11.77 -16.13 5.33
C LYS A 10 12.03 -16.98 4.07
N SER A 11 12.93 -17.96 4.15
CA SER A 11 13.18 -18.86 3.01
C SER A 11 11.96 -19.73 2.71
N VAL A 12 11.31 -20.28 3.73
CA VAL A 12 10.08 -21.08 3.57
C VAL A 12 8.95 -20.24 2.97
N SER A 13 8.72 -19.03 3.49
CA SER A 13 7.71 -18.11 2.96
C SER A 13 7.95 -17.79 1.48
N LYS A 14 9.19 -17.47 1.10
CA LYS A 14 9.54 -17.19 -0.31
C LYS A 14 9.29 -18.37 -1.24
N ILE A 15 9.62 -19.59 -0.80
CA ILE A 15 9.40 -20.79 -1.59
C ILE A 15 7.89 -21.02 -1.78
N LEU A 16 7.12 -20.96 -0.70
CA LEU A 16 5.67 -21.16 -0.75
C LEU A 16 4.97 -20.08 -1.57
N ASP A 17 5.40 -18.84 -1.46
CA ASP A 17 4.88 -17.74 -2.29
C ASP A 17 5.16 -17.98 -3.78
N ALA A 18 6.37 -18.37 -4.12
CA ALA A 18 6.74 -18.66 -5.51
C ALA A 18 6.00 -19.87 -6.10
N GLU A 19 5.62 -20.86 -5.29
CA GLU A 19 4.97 -22.10 -5.74
C GLU A 19 3.44 -22.05 -5.64
N LEU A 20 2.90 -21.38 -4.62
CA LEU A 20 1.46 -21.38 -4.30
C LEU A 20 0.81 -20.00 -4.48
N GLY A 21 1.60 -18.95 -4.72
CA GLY A 21 1.11 -17.59 -4.89
C GLY A 21 0.62 -16.92 -3.60
N HIS A 22 0.99 -17.44 -2.43
CA HIS A 22 0.70 -16.82 -1.14
C HIS A 22 1.84 -17.05 -0.14
N PRO A 23 2.25 -16.02 0.62
CA PRO A 23 3.40 -16.09 1.52
C PRO A 23 3.11 -16.75 2.87
N ALA A 24 1.85 -17.13 3.17
CA ALA A 24 1.48 -17.75 4.42
C ALA A 24 2.07 -19.17 4.53
N ILE A 25 2.73 -19.43 5.66
CA ILE A 25 3.35 -20.73 5.95
C ILE A 25 2.32 -21.59 6.68
N THR A 26 1.83 -22.63 6.01
CA THR A 26 0.95 -23.63 6.60
C THR A 26 1.73 -24.85 7.07
N LEU A 27 1.20 -25.59 8.06
CA LEU A 27 1.82 -26.82 8.52
C LEU A 27 1.94 -27.85 7.39
N ASP A 28 0.91 -27.98 6.56
CA ASP A 28 0.91 -28.83 5.37
C ASP A 28 1.99 -28.43 4.35
N GLY A 29 2.14 -27.13 4.07
CA GLY A 29 3.21 -26.62 3.20
C GLY A 29 4.60 -26.94 3.73
N VAL A 30 4.82 -26.83 5.03
CA VAL A 30 6.09 -27.20 5.66
C VAL A 30 6.35 -28.70 5.53
N GLU A 31 5.33 -29.54 5.70
CA GLU A 31 5.44 -31.01 5.54
C GLU A 31 5.75 -31.39 4.10
N GLN A 32 5.12 -30.77 3.12
CA GLN A 32 5.40 -30.99 1.71
C GLN A 32 6.85 -30.62 1.35
N LEU A 33 7.34 -29.47 1.84
CA LEU A 33 8.73 -29.08 1.64
C LEU A 33 9.71 -30.06 2.28
N LEU A 34 9.40 -30.53 3.49
CA LEU A 34 10.24 -31.56 4.18
C LEU A 34 10.29 -32.87 3.42
N ALA A 35 9.15 -33.35 2.92
CA ALA A 35 9.09 -34.55 2.10
C ALA A 35 9.95 -34.44 0.83
N ARG A 36 9.93 -33.27 0.17
CA ARG A 36 10.76 -32.99 -1.01
C ARG A 36 12.25 -32.92 -0.66
N CYS A 37 12.61 -32.35 0.49
CA CYS A 37 13.99 -32.39 0.98
C CYS A 37 14.49 -33.81 1.18
N LEU A 38 13.66 -34.69 1.76
CA LEU A 38 14.02 -36.10 1.95
C LEU A 38 14.16 -36.86 0.60
N ALA A 39 13.32 -36.53 -0.37
CA ALA A 39 13.41 -37.13 -1.71
C ALA A 39 14.67 -36.71 -2.48
N ALA A 40 15.22 -35.53 -2.23
CA ALA A 40 16.42 -35.01 -2.88
C ALA A 40 17.72 -35.76 -2.51
N LYS A 41 17.71 -36.51 -1.42
CA LYS A 41 18.82 -37.39 -0.94
C LYS A 41 20.14 -36.68 -0.60
N SER A 42 20.37 -35.44 -1.04
CA SER A 42 21.54 -34.63 -0.69
C SER A 42 21.16 -33.12 -0.59
N ILE A 43 21.93 -32.40 0.22
CA ILE A 43 21.74 -30.94 0.40
C ILE A 43 21.99 -30.17 -0.90
N ASP A 44 22.99 -30.62 -1.66
CA ASP A 44 23.36 -29.95 -2.92
C ASP A 44 22.27 -30.09 -4.01
N ALA A 45 21.54 -31.20 -3.96
CA ALA A 45 20.44 -31.49 -4.88
C ALA A 45 19.13 -30.72 -4.54
N LEU A 46 19.10 -29.95 -3.45
CA LEU A 46 17.95 -29.11 -3.14
C LEU A 46 17.81 -27.99 -4.18
N ASP A 47 16.69 -27.99 -4.88
CA ASP A 47 16.34 -26.97 -5.87
C ASP A 47 14.94 -26.44 -5.58
N PHE A 48 14.90 -25.29 -4.89
CA PHE A 48 13.67 -24.59 -4.56
C PHE A 48 13.76 -23.14 -5.05
N PRO A 49 12.71 -22.61 -5.65
CA PRO A 49 12.65 -21.21 -6.05
C PRO A 49 12.93 -20.29 -4.86
N GLY A 50 13.91 -19.39 -4.99
CA GLY A 50 14.24 -18.42 -3.93
C GLY A 50 15.09 -18.96 -2.76
N LEU A 51 15.52 -20.22 -2.77
CA LEU A 51 16.48 -20.76 -1.80
C LEU A 51 17.90 -20.49 -2.26
N SER A 52 18.60 -19.59 -1.55
CA SER A 52 19.99 -19.29 -1.85
C SER A 52 20.95 -20.44 -1.43
N SER A 53 22.10 -20.55 -2.11
CA SER A 53 23.08 -21.63 -1.88
C SER A 53 23.62 -21.66 -0.45
N ASP A 54 23.84 -20.51 0.16
CA ASP A 54 24.29 -20.35 1.55
C ASP A 54 23.25 -20.81 2.60
N ARG A 55 21.99 -20.89 2.20
CA ARG A 55 20.88 -21.36 3.07
C ARG A 55 20.61 -22.87 2.98
N LYS A 56 21.03 -23.52 1.91
CA LYS A 56 20.79 -24.97 1.71
C LYS A 56 21.26 -25.83 2.92
N PRO A 57 22.45 -25.62 3.51
CA PRO A 57 22.92 -26.45 4.62
C PRO A 57 22.07 -26.38 5.88
N VAL A 58 21.44 -25.24 6.13
CA VAL A 58 20.63 -25.01 7.35
C VAL A 58 19.13 -25.15 7.11
N PHE A 59 18.71 -25.32 5.86
CA PHE A 59 17.29 -25.27 5.48
C PHE A 59 16.48 -26.43 6.09
N ILE A 60 16.98 -27.67 5.98
CA ILE A 60 16.30 -28.87 6.49
C ILE A 60 16.15 -28.77 8.01
N GLY A 61 17.20 -28.41 8.72
CA GLY A 61 17.16 -28.21 10.16
C GLY A 61 16.14 -27.15 10.57
N GLY A 62 16.09 -26.04 9.83
CA GLY A 62 15.12 -24.99 10.01
C GLY A 62 13.67 -25.46 9.79
N LEU A 63 13.41 -26.28 8.76
CA LEU A 63 12.09 -26.87 8.50
C LEU A 63 11.65 -27.82 9.64
N ILE A 64 12.54 -28.67 10.15
CA ILE A 64 12.23 -29.60 11.24
C ILE A 64 11.85 -28.83 12.50
N VAL A 65 12.63 -27.83 12.87
CA VAL A 65 12.35 -26.97 14.03
C VAL A 65 11.00 -26.24 13.83
N LEU A 66 10.78 -25.66 12.66
CA LEU A 66 9.53 -24.95 12.36
C LEU A 66 8.33 -25.88 12.46
N LYS A 67 8.38 -27.06 11.83
CA LYS A 67 7.32 -28.09 11.95
C LYS A 67 7.04 -28.44 13.41
N SER A 68 8.09 -28.72 14.18
CA SER A 68 7.95 -29.09 15.60
C SER A 68 7.31 -27.98 16.42
N CYS A 69 7.71 -26.73 16.21
CA CYS A 69 7.10 -25.56 16.87
C CYS A 69 5.63 -25.42 16.48
N MET A 70 5.30 -25.47 15.19
CA MET A 70 3.92 -25.34 14.74
C MET A 70 3.03 -26.43 15.31
N THR A 71 3.51 -27.69 15.32
CA THR A 71 2.78 -28.82 15.89
C THR A 71 2.58 -28.67 17.40
N ALA A 72 3.64 -28.35 18.14
CA ALA A 72 3.57 -28.21 19.60
C ALA A 72 2.65 -27.07 20.05
N LEU A 73 2.66 -25.96 19.31
CA LEU A 73 1.83 -24.78 19.57
C LEU A 73 0.45 -24.85 18.91
N LYS A 74 0.14 -25.92 18.19
CA LYS A 74 -1.13 -26.14 17.44
C LYS A 74 -1.42 -24.98 16.47
N LEU A 75 -0.39 -24.51 15.76
CA LEU A 75 -0.50 -23.44 14.78
C LEU A 75 -0.84 -24.05 13.41
N ASN A 76 -1.95 -23.63 12.83
CA ASN A 76 -2.34 -24.03 11.46
C ASN A 76 -1.61 -23.20 10.41
N SER A 77 -1.29 -21.94 10.72
CA SER A 77 -0.58 -21.03 9.83
C SER A 77 0.31 -20.06 10.60
N LEU A 78 1.31 -19.54 9.90
CA LEU A 78 2.29 -18.58 10.39
C LEU A 78 2.61 -17.59 9.28
N GLU A 79 2.77 -16.32 9.62
CA GLU A 79 3.22 -15.28 8.69
C GLU A 79 4.71 -14.97 8.92
N ALA A 80 5.47 -14.78 7.83
CA ALA A 80 6.87 -14.41 7.93
C ALA A 80 7.02 -12.90 8.16
N SER A 81 7.66 -12.52 9.26
CA SER A 81 8.04 -11.12 9.49
C SER A 81 9.29 -10.74 8.70
N PRO A 82 9.33 -9.57 8.04
CA PRO A 82 10.57 -9.02 7.49
C PRO A 82 11.57 -8.60 8.59
N TRP A 83 11.09 -8.44 9.82
CA TRP A 83 11.85 -8.01 11.00
C TRP A 83 12.39 -9.21 11.78
N ALA A 84 13.49 -9.02 12.52
CA ALA A 84 14.08 -10.02 13.38
C ALA A 84 14.34 -9.44 14.79
N LEU A 85 14.87 -10.28 15.70
CA LEU A 85 15.17 -9.88 17.08
C LEU A 85 16.02 -8.60 17.17
N ARG A 86 16.98 -8.44 16.25
CA ARG A 86 17.87 -7.26 16.22
C ARG A 86 17.10 -5.96 16.05
N GLU A 87 16.14 -5.92 15.15
CA GLU A 87 15.29 -4.77 14.91
C GLU A 87 14.40 -4.49 16.14
N GLY A 88 13.89 -5.54 16.80
CA GLY A 88 13.14 -5.42 18.06
C GLY A 88 13.98 -4.83 19.20
N VAL A 89 15.22 -5.30 19.36
CA VAL A 89 16.14 -4.76 20.39
C VAL A 89 16.48 -3.30 20.12
N LEU A 90 16.75 -2.93 18.86
CA LEU A 90 16.98 -1.53 18.50
C LEU A 90 15.76 -0.67 18.81
N PHE A 91 14.58 -1.22 18.64
CA PHE A 91 13.32 -0.58 18.94
C PHE A 91 13.15 -0.30 20.45
N ASP A 92 13.42 -1.30 21.28
CA ASP A 92 13.35 -1.17 22.73
C ASP A 92 14.37 -0.15 23.27
N LEU A 93 15.55 -0.07 22.63
CA LEU A 93 16.61 0.89 23.03
C LEU A 93 16.27 2.34 22.67
N ILE A 94 15.44 2.56 21.64
CA ILE A 94 15.04 3.92 21.19
C ILE A 94 13.90 4.47 22.07
N GLY A 95 13.25 3.64 22.87
CA GLY A 95 12.15 4.00 23.80
C GLY A 95 10.77 3.57 23.29
N HIS A 96 9.83 3.46 24.22
CA HIS A 96 8.47 2.95 24.01
C HIS A 96 7.56 3.93 23.26
N ASP A 97 7.87 4.24 22.02
CA ASP A 97 6.89 4.91 21.18
C ASP A 97 5.84 3.90 20.68
N SER A 98 4.60 4.35 20.60
CA SER A 98 3.53 3.51 20.08
C SER A 98 3.84 3.07 18.62
N MET A 99 3.31 1.92 18.19
CA MET A 99 3.44 1.46 16.79
C MET A 99 2.94 2.52 15.79
N ALA A 100 1.95 3.32 16.18
CA ALA A 100 1.45 4.43 15.38
C ALA A 100 2.53 5.52 15.20
N ASP A 101 3.27 5.85 16.26
CA ASP A 101 4.34 6.85 16.23
C ASP A 101 5.51 6.39 15.37
N MET A 102 5.81 5.08 15.35
CA MET A 102 6.87 4.53 14.48
C MET A 102 6.56 4.63 13.01
N ARG A 103 5.34 4.30 12.60
CA ARG A 103 4.91 4.44 11.21
C ARG A 103 5.03 5.89 10.77
N GLU A 104 4.55 6.79 11.61
CA GLU A 104 4.60 8.22 11.34
C GLU A 104 6.04 8.73 11.22
N ARG A 105 6.94 8.28 12.10
CA ARG A 105 8.37 8.60 12.01
C ARG A 105 8.99 8.07 10.72
N SER A 106 8.71 6.82 10.35
CA SER A 106 9.22 6.22 9.11
C SER A 106 8.79 7.00 7.88
N VAL A 107 7.51 7.42 7.82
CA VAL A 107 6.97 8.24 6.75
C VAL A 107 7.68 9.59 6.70
N LYS A 108 7.80 10.29 7.83
CA LYS A 108 8.49 11.60 7.91
C LYS A 108 9.97 11.51 7.54
N GLN A 109 10.66 10.46 8.01
CA GLN A 109 12.06 10.22 7.66
C GLN A 109 12.23 9.98 6.16
N LEU A 110 11.34 9.19 5.55
CA LEU A 110 11.38 8.92 4.12
C LEU A 110 11.09 10.19 3.32
N ALA A 111 10.06 10.96 3.69
CA ALA A 111 9.72 12.24 3.05
C ALA A 111 10.89 13.25 3.15
N THR A 112 11.54 13.33 4.31
CA THR A 112 12.72 14.21 4.52
C THR A 112 13.90 13.76 3.67
N ARG A 113 14.18 12.45 3.62
CA ARG A 113 15.29 11.87 2.84
C ARG A 113 15.16 12.18 1.34
N PHE A 114 13.95 12.22 0.83
CA PHE A 114 13.66 12.49 -0.59
C PHE A 114 13.12 13.92 -0.81
N HIS A 115 13.46 14.85 0.05
CA HIS A 115 13.21 16.29 -0.09
C HIS A 115 11.78 16.67 -0.47
N VAL A 116 10.79 15.90 0.01
CA VAL A 116 9.37 16.19 -0.28
C VAL A 116 8.99 17.58 0.22
N ASP A 117 8.28 18.33 -0.62
CA ASP A 117 7.65 19.60 -0.23
C ASP A 117 6.56 19.32 0.80
N GLN A 118 6.92 19.48 2.08
CA GLN A 118 6.04 19.16 3.21
C GLN A 118 4.76 20.02 3.20
N GLN A 119 4.84 21.29 2.77
CA GLN A 119 3.68 22.16 2.72
C GLN A 119 2.67 21.68 1.67
N HIS A 120 3.16 21.28 0.50
CA HIS A 120 2.31 20.70 -0.53
C HIS A 120 1.73 19.34 -0.12
N ALA A 121 2.53 18.48 0.50
CA ALA A 121 2.10 17.18 0.98
C ALA A 121 0.99 17.28 2.04
N GLU A 122 1.13 18.20 3.02
CA GLU A 122 0.11 18.44 4.03
C GLU A 122 -1.15 19.10 3.43
N HIS A 123 -1.02 19.96 2.44
CA HIS A 123 -2.17 20.50 1.72
C HIS A 123 -2.93 19.39 0.99
N CYS A 124 -2.21 18.50 0.29
CA CYS A 124 -2.81 17.32 -0.35
C CYS A 124 -3.52 16.43 0.68
N ASN A 125 -2.90 16.18 1.83
CA ASN A 125 -3.50 15.44 2.92
C ASN A 125 -4.79 16.09 3.42
N THR A 126 -4.79 17.41 3.66
CA THR A 126 -5.98 18.16 4.10
C THR A 126 -7.14 17.99 3.12
N VAL A 127 -6.87 18.12 1.82
CA VAL A 127 -7.86 17.92 0.76
C VAL A 127 -8.35 16.47 0.73
N ALA A 128 -7.43 15.50 0.79
CA ALA A 128 -7.76 14.09 0.75
C ALA A 128 -8.62 13.65 1.94
N GLN A 129 -8.29 14.11 3.17
CA GLN A 129 -9.08 13.83 4.36
C GLN A 129 -10.48 14.47 4.29
N LYS A 130 -10.59 15.70 3.75
CA LYS A 130 -11.88 16.36 3.52
C LYS A 130 -12.75 15.57 2.53
N LEU A 131 -12.16 15.04 1.44
CA LEU A 131 -12.88 14.16 0.49
C LEU A 131 -13.32 12.87 1.18
N LEU A 132 -12.43 12.20 1.91
CA LEU A 132 -12.72 10.95 2.60
C LEU A 132 -13.84 11.13 3.63
N SER A 133 -13.82 12.21 4.41
CA SER A 133 -14.82 12.47 5.46
C SER A 133 -16.24 12.52 4.92
N GLN A 134 -16.44 12.94 3.68
CA GLN A 134 -17.76 13.05 3.03
C GLN A 134 -18.33 11.70 2.57
N VAL A 135 -17.49 10.67 2.46
CA VAL A 135 -17.89 9.33 1.99
C VAL A 135 -17.52 8.21 2.98
N THR A 136 -17.03 8.55 4.16
CA THR A 136 -16.57 7.58 5.18
C THR A 136 -17.63 6.54 5.54
N THR A 137 -18.90 6.90 5.53
CA THR A 137 -20.03 5.99 5.85
C THR A 137 -20.19 4.85 4.85
N HIS A 138 -19.54 4.93 3.70
CA HIS A 138 -19.57 3.90 2.66
C HIS A 138 -18.40 2.91 2.77
N LEU A 139 -17.42 3.17 3.63
CA LEU A 139 -16.34 2.21 3.91
C LEU A 139 -16.87 1.06 4.77
N THR A 140 -16.55 -0.15 4.37
CA THR A 140 -17.08 -1.38 4.98
C THR A 140 -16.03 -2.19 5.73
N SER A 141 -14.76 -2.01 5.39
CA SER A 141 -13.65 -2.72 6.04
C SER A 141 -13.20 -2.02 7.32
N THR A 142 -12.48 -2.76 8.17
CA THR A 142 -11.85 -2.22 9.40
C THR A 142 -10.46 -1.61 9.15
N VAL A 143 -10.03 -1.54 7.88
CA VAL A 143 -8.74 -0.97 7.52
C VAL A 143 -8.75 0.54 7.80
N PRO A 144 -7.71 1.09 8.44
CA PRO A 144 -7.65 2.53 8.77
C PRO A 144 -7.27 3.37 7.53
N TRP A 145 -8.16 3.42 6.55
CA TRP A 145 -7.91 4.08 5.25
C TRP A 145 -7.52 5.55 5.35
N SER A 146 -8.01 6.26 6.38
CA SER A 146 -7.60 7.64 6.65
C SER A 146 -6.08 7.76 6.89
N ARG A 147 -5.47 6.77 7.60
CA ARG A 147 -4.02 6.74 7.81
C ARG A 147 -3.26 6.42 6.52
N TYR A 148 -3.73 5.43 5.74
CA TYR A 148 -3.10 5.12 4.45
C TYR A 148 -3.12 6.33 3.52
N LEU A 149 -4.24 7.04 3.48
CA LEU A 149 -4.40 8.25 2.67
C LEU A 149 -3.45 9.36 3.13
N HIS A 150 -3.34 9.56 4.45
CA HIS A 150 -2.38 10.48 5.04
C HIS A 150 -0.94 10.17 4.63
N TRP A 151 -0.49 8.93 4.84
CA TRP A 151 0.87 8.52 4.48
C TRP A 151 1.12 8.58 2.97
N ALA A 152 0.11 8.24 2.16
CA ALA A 152 0.20 8.35 0.71
C ALA A 152 0.40 9.80 0.27
N CYS A 153 -0.32 10.76 0.85
CA CYS A 153 -0.15 12.18 0.56
C CYS A 153 1.25 12.69 0.95
N LEU A 154 1.79 12.23 2.10
CA LEU A 154 3.14 12.63 2.52
C LEU A 154 4.25 12.04 1.67
N LEU A 155 4.02 10.91 1.00
CA LEU A 155 5.03 10.18 0.23
C LEU A 155 4.81 10.24 -1.29
N GLN A 156 3.78 10.93 -1.76
CA GLN A 156 3.39 10.92 -3.18
C GLN A 156 4.50 11.40 -4.12
N GLU A 157 5.36 12.32 -3.67
CA GLU A 157 6.38 12.96 -4.48
C GLU A 157 7.81 12.51 -4.19
N VAL A 158 8.04 11.48 -3.35
CA VAL A 158 9.41 10.97 -3.05
C VAL A 158 10.16 10.53 -4.31
N GLY A 159 9.48 10.18 -5.38
CA GLY A 159 10.09 9.78 -6.65
C GLY A 159 10.57 10.94 -7.51
N LEU A 160 10.27 12.21 -7.17
CA LEU A 160 10.75 13.38 -7.90
C LEU A 160 12.28 13.49 -7.87
N ASP A 161 12.91 13.05 -6.79
CA ASP A 161 14.39 13.01 -6.67
C ASP A 161 15.05 12.05 -7.68
N ILE A 162 14.31 11.11 -8.25
CA ILE A 162 14.80 10.22 -9.29
C ILE A 162 14.55 10.83 -10.67
N ASN A 163 13.30 11.12 -10.99
CA ASN A 163 12.91 11.69 -12.27
C ASN A 163 11.51 12.28 -12.18
N HIS A 164 11.31 13.48 -12.75
CA HIS A 164 10.00 14.10 -12.86
C HIS A 164 9.04 13.26 -13.74
N ASP A 165 9.55 12.66 -14.79
CA ASP A 165 8.74 11.75 -15.61
C ASP A 165 8.55 10.43 -14.85
N HIS A 166 7.32 9.95 -14.79
CA HIS A 166 6.95 8.74 -14.05
C HIS A 166 7.26 8.76 -12.53
N PHE A 167 7.42 9.94 -11.91
CA PHE A 167 7.73 10.02 -10.48
C PHE A 167 6.81 9.18 -9.59
N HIS A 168 5.53 9.04 -9.94
CA HIS A 168 4.57 8.20 -9.21
C HIS A 168 4.98 6.72 -9.18
N VAL A 169 5.59 6.21 -10.26
CA VAL A 169 6.13 4.84 -10.32
C VAL A 169 7.36 4.74 -9.42
N HIS A 170 8.24 5.74 -9.49
CA HIS A 170 9.41 5.82 -8.63
C HIS A 170 9.02 5.96 -7.16
N SER A 171 8.02 6.79 -6.84
CA SER A 171 7.49 6.92 -5.47
C SER A 171 6.99 5.59 -4.92
N GLY A 172 6.19 4.87 -5.69
CA GLY A 172 5.73 3.54 -5.30
C GLY A 172 6.89 2.57 -5.09
N TYR A 173 7.88 2.55 -6.01
CA TYR A 173 9.07 1.70 -5.88
C TYR A 173 9.91 2.02 -4.63
N ILE A 174 10.13 3.31 -4.35
CA ILE A 174 10.87 3.76 -3.16
C ILE A 174 10.16 3.27 -1.89
N VAL A 175 8.84 3.47 -1.80
CA VAL A 175 8.06 3.06 -0.63
C VAL A 175 8.07 1.54 -0.47
N GLU A 176 7.87 0.79 -1.56
CA GLU A 176 7.86 -0.68 -1.57
C GLU A 176 9.21 -1.29 -1.08
N ASN A 177 10.33 -0.66 -1.44
CA ASN A 177 11.67 -1.21 -1.20
C ASN A 177 12.45 -0.49 -0.08
N SER A 178 11.86 0.50 0.59
CA SER A 178 12.47 1.18 1.73
C SER A 178 12.23 0.43 3.02
N HIS A 179 13.17 0.57 3.95
CA HIS A 179 12.98 0.10 5.31
C HIS A 179 12.07 1.06 6.07
N MET A 180 10.82 0.66 6.30
CA MET A 180 9.82 1.46 7.00
C MET A 180 9.42 0.77 8.31
N ALA A 181 10.07 1.18 9.41
CA ALA A 181 9.78 0.61 10.72
C ALA A 181 8.30 0.83 11.11
N GLY A 182 7.69 -0.18 11.70
CA GLY A 182 6.29 -0.16 12.10
C GLY A 182 5.30 -0.65 11.03
N PHE A 183 5.69 -0.71 9.75
CA PHE A 183 4.86 -1.28 8.69
C PHE A 183 5.11 -2.78 8.53
N GLY A 184 4.02 -3.54 8.42
CA GLY A 184 4.08 -4.91 7.91
C GLY A 184 4.32 -4.92 6.40
N PHE A 185 4.77 -6.07 5.86
CA PHE A 185 5.05 -6.20 4.43
C PHE A 185 3.83 -5.88 3.56
N ASP A 186 2.67 -6.45 3.91
CA ASP A 186 1.43 -6.23 3.15
C ASP A 186 0.94 -4.77 3.26
N GLU A 187 1.03 -4.18 4.46
CA GLU A 187 0.68 -2.78 4.67
C GLU A 187 1.54 -1.84 3.81
N GLN A 188 2.85 -2.08 3.77
CA GLN A 188 3.79 -1.30 2.96
C GLN A 188 3.51 -1.44 1.47
N ASN A 189 3.17 -2.65 1.00
CA ASN A 189 2.80 -2.91 -0.38
C ASN A 189 1.51 -2.18 -0.77
N VAL A 190 0.49 -2.21 0.09
CA VAL A 190 -0.77 -1.48 -0.12
C VAL A 190 -0.51 0.02 -0.24
N LEU A 191 0.32 0.59 0.65
CA LEU A 191 0.71 2.00 0.61
C LEU A 191 1.48 2.34 -0.68
N ALA A 192 2.48 1.54 -1.03
CA ALA A 192 3.28 1.72 -2.24
C ALA A 192 2.42 1.68 -3.50
N PHE A 193 1.45 0.78 -3.53
CA PHE A 193 0.53 0.66 -4.64
C PHE A 193 -0.43 1.83 -4.76
N LEU A 194 -0.95 2.33 -3.64
CA LEU A 194 -1.78 3.53 -3.61
C LEU A 194 -1.01 4.72 -4.21
N ILE A 195 0.24 4.92 -3.80
CA ILE A 195 1.13 5.97 -4.29
C ILE A 195 1.45 5.79 -5.78
N ARG A 196 1.75 4.57 -6.23
CA ARG A 196 2.04 4.28 -7.65
C ARG A 196 0.88 4.64 -8.56
N ASN A 197 -0.35 4.51 -8.06
CA ASN A 197 -1.57 4.75 -8.82
C ASN A 197 -2.15 6.16 -8.68
N GLN A 198 -1.42 7.12 -8.13
CA GLN A 198 -1.88 8.50 -7.93
C GLN A 198 -2.18 9.26 -9.23
N ARG A 199 -1.67 8.82 -10.36
CA ARG A 199 -1.86 9.46 -11.68
C ARG A 199 -1.70 8.47 -12.83
N LYS A 200 -2.03 8.91 -14.05
CA LYS A 200 -2.02 8.09 -15.29
C LYS A 200 -2.97 6.89 -15.15
N LYS A 201 -2.84 5.92 -16.03
CA LYS A 201 -3.71 4.73 -16.05
C LYS A 201 -3.43 3.86 -14.81
N PRO A 202 -4.44 3.55 -13.99
CA PRO A 202 -4.25 2.69 -12.83
C PRO A 202 -3.83 1.27 -13.24
N ASP A 203 -2.93 0.70 -12.44
CA ASP A 203 -2.65 -0.72 -12.47
C ASP A 203 -3.63 -1.44 -11.54
N TRP A 204 -4.39 -2.37 -12.06
CA TRP A 204 -5.43 -3.10 -11.32
C TRP A 204 -4.94 -4.42 -10.72
N SER A 205 -3.69 -4.80 -10.97
CA SER A 205 -3.16 -6.13 -10.66
C SER A 205 -3.12 -6.47 -9.16
N ILE A 206 -2.97 -5.47 -8.29
CA ILE A 206 -2.91 -5.72 -6.84
C ILE A 206 -4.30 -5.94 -6.23
N ILE A 207 -5.35 -5.41 -6.86
CA ILE A 207 -6.70 -5.48 -6.30
C ILE A 207 -7.12 -6.93 -6.10
N GLU A 208 -6.72 -7.81 -7.02
CA GLU A 208 -7.00 -9.24 -6.91
C GLU A 208 -6.28 -9.91 -5.74
N LYS A 209 -5.17 -9.31 -5.25
CA LYS A 209 -4.40 -9.79 -4.10
C LYS A 209 -4.96 -9.32 -2.76
N LEU A 210 -5.79 -8.29 -2.75
CA LEU A 210 -6.42 -7.79 -1.53
C LEU A 210 -7.60 -8.69 -1.11
N PRO A 211 -7.88 -8.79 0.20
CA PRO A 211 -9.09 -9.42 0.69
C PRO A 211 -10.34 -8.84 0.01
N LYS A 212 -11.29 -9.70 -0.39
CA LYS A 212 -12.47 -9.26 -1.16
C LYS A 212 -13.28 -8.16 -0.49
N ASN A 213 -13.36 -8.17 0.84
CA ASN A 213 -14.04 -7.15 1.64
C ASN A 213 -13.30 -5.81 1.71
N GLU A 214 -12.06 -5.74 1.26
CA GLU A 214 -11.24 -4.52 1.27
C GLU A 214 -11.09 -3.90 -0.13
N GLN A 215 -11.36 -4.67 -1.19
CA GLN A 215 -11.14 -4.24 -2.56
C GLN A 215 -11.94 -2.98 -2.94
N ALA A 216 -13.22 -2.94 -2.61
CA ALA A 216 -14.07 -1.79 -2.93
C ALA A 216 -13.62 -0.53 -2.18
N ASP A 217 -13.32 -0.65 -0.90
CA ASP A 217 -12.83 0.46 -0.08
C ASP A 217 -11.48 0.98 -0.59
N PHE A 218 -10.56 0.06 -0.93
CA PHE A 218 -9.26 0.43 -1.52
C PHE A 218 -9.43 1.23 -2.82
N ILE A 219 -10.29 0.75 -3.72
CA ILE A 219 -10.55 1.43 -4.98
C ILE A 219 -11.14 2.82 -4.74
N LEU A 220 -12.09 2.95 -3.82
CA LEU A 220 -12.68 4.24 -3.46
C LEU A 220 -11.59 5.20 -2.93
N VAL A 221 -10.78 4.75 -1.97
CA VAL A 221 -9.69 5.54 -1.39
C VAL A 221 -8.64 5.93 -2.45
N MET A 222 -8.30 5.02 -3.35
CA MET A 222 -7.41 5.31 -4.48
C MET A 222 -7.98 6.44 -5.37
N HIS A 223 -9.27 6.42 -5.67
CA HIS A 223 -9.89 7.47 -6.45
C HIS A 223 -9.93 8.81 -5.70
N LEU A 224 -10.22 8.80 -4.40
CA LEU A 224 -10.16 10.03 -3.59
C LEU A 224 -8.76 10.62 -3.55
N PHE A 225 -7.74 9.77 -3.41
CA PHE A 225 -6.33 10.21 -3.45
C PHE A 225 -5.98 10.85 -4.79
N ARG A 226 -6.37 10.23 -5.90
CA ARG A 226 -6.16 10.76 -7.25
C ARG A 226 -6.83 12.13 -7.44
N ILE A 227 -8.08 12.26 -7.00
CA ILE A 227 -8.81 13.54 -7.03
C ILE A 227 -8.08 14.59 -6.17
N ALA A 228 -7.62 14.24 -4.97
CA ALA A 228 -6.85 15.14 -4.12
C ALA A 228 -5.57 15.62 -4.81
N CYS A 229 -4.81 14.70 -5.44
CA CYS A 229 -3.62 15.05 -6.23
C CYS A 229 -3.92 15.99 -7.41
N VAL A 230 -5.08 15.82 -8.07
CA VAL A 230 -5.51 16.73 -9.15
C VAL A 230 -5.83 18.10 -8.58
N LEU A 231 -6.61 18.19 -7.51
CA LEU A 231 -7.05 19.45 -6.92
C LEU A 231 -5.90 20.27 -6.34
N THR A 232 -4.81 19.62 -5.91
CA THR A 232 -3.67 20.29 -5.27
C THR A 232 -2.47 20.51 -6.20
N ARG A 233 -2.51 19.99 -7.42
CA ARG A 233 -1.39 20.06 -8.37
C ARG A 233 -0.88 21.46 -8.65
N ALA A 234 -1.75 22.45 -8.66
CA ALA A 234 -1.37 23.85 -8.89
C ALA A 234 -0.60 24.50 -7.72
N ARG A 235 -0.41 23.78 -6.60
CA ARG A 235 0.28 24.23 -5.37
C ARG A 235 -0.29 25.54 -4.80
N ASN A 236 -1.55 25.84 -5.06
CA ASN A 236 -2.23 27.04 -4.57
C ASN A 236 -2.89 26.74 -3.22
N LEU A 237 -2.22 27.12 -2.14
CA LEU A 237 -2.59 26.78 -0.76
C LEU A 237 -3.82 27.54 -0.21
N ASN A 238 -4.24 28.63 -0.87
CA ASN A 238 -5.24 29.54 -0.33
C ASN A 238 -6.66 29.32 -0.87
N GLN A 239 -6.93 28.19 -1.50
CA GLN A 239 -8.24 27.95 -2.10
C GLN A 239 -9.05 26.95 -1.29
N ASP A 240 -9.67 27.41 -0.19
CA ASP A 240 -10.82 26.69 0.38
C ASP A 240 -12.03 26.92 -0.53
N ILE A 241 -12.08 26.14 -1.58
CA ILE A 241 -13.12 26.24 -2.59
C ILE A 241 -14.21 25.24 -2.20
N GLY A 242 -15.44 25.68 -2.12
CA GLY A 242 -16.62 24.92 -1.71
C GLY A 242 -16.98 23.72 -2.59
N TRP A 243 -15.97 22.92 -2.98
CA TRP A 243 -16.19 21.63 -3.64
C TRP A 243 -16.66 20.58 -2.64
N ALA A 244 -17.47 19.67 -3.11
CA ALA A 244 -17.99 18.55 -2.36
C ALA A 244 -17.92 17.26 -3.19
N ILE A 245 -17.87 16.13 -2.49
CA ILE A 245 -17.95 14.81 -3.09
C ILE A 245 -19.00 13.99 -2.36
N GLY A 246 -19.78 13.22 -3.10
CA GLY A 246 -20.79 12.32 -2.54
C GLY A 246 -20.78 11.00 -3.28
N LEU A 247 -21.05 9.92 -2.58
CA LEU A 247 -21.19 8.60 -3.19
C LEU A 247 -22.65 8.15 -3.12
N ASN A 248 -23.24 7.90 -4.29
CA ASN A 248 -24.57 7.33 -4.42
C ASN A 248 -24.48 6.00 -5.19
N LYS A 249 -24.71 4.89 -4.51
CA LYS A 249 -24.44 3.53 -5.03
C LYS A 249 -22.99 3.39 -5.50
N GLN A 250 -22.75 3.42 -6.78
CA GLN A 250 -21.42 3.32 -7.42
C GLN A 250 -21.01 4.62 -8.14
N SER A 251 -21.82 5.69 -8.07
CA SER A 251 -21.53 6.97 -8.69
C SER A 251 -20.95 7.94 -7.67
N LEU A 252 -19.69 8.33 -7.88
CA LEU A 252 -18.95 9.31 -7.09
C LEU A 252 -19.17 10.69 -7.72
N HIS A 253 -19.99 11.51 -7.09
CA HIS A 253 -20.39 12.83 -7.59
C HIS A 253 -19.46 13.90 -7.05
N PHE A 254 -18.72 14.56 -7.92
CA PHE A 254 -17.91 15.74 -7.60
C PHE A 254 -18.65 16.98 -8.02
N SER A 255 -18.79 17.95 -7.11
CA SER A 255 -19.40 19.26 -7.36
C SER A 255 -18.51 20.38 -6.85
N ALA A 256 -18.53 21.50 -7.55
CA ALA A 256 -17.83 22.73 -7.17
C ALA A 256 -18.66 23.95 -7.60
N PRO A 257 -18.47 25.11 -6.94
CA PRO A 257 -19.13 26.36 -7.36
C PRO A 257 -18.79 26.73 -8.81
N PRO A 258 -19.69 27.43 -9.55
CA PRO A 258 -19.43 27.87 -10.94
C PRO A 258 -18.09 28.58 -11.09
N ALA A 259 -17.79 29.52 -10.20
CA ALA A 259 -16.53 30.25 -10.20
C ALA A 259 -15.27 29.39 -10.07
N TRP A 260 -15.40 28.15 -9.54
CA TRP A 260 -14.29 27.22 -9.50
C TRP A 260 -14.02 26.64 -10.90
N TRP A 261 -15.05 26.21 -11.60
CA TRP A 261 -14.93 25.65 -12.94
C TRP A 261 -14.33 26.66 -13.93
N GLU A 262 -14.71 27.95 -13.77
CA GLU A 262 -14.18 29.07 -14.57
C GLU A 262 -12.71 29.40 -14.29
N ARG A 263 -12.24 29.21 -13.03
CA ARG A 263 -10.86 29.56 -12.65
C ARG A 263 -9.89 28.41 -12.71
N GLN A 264 -10.37 27.18 -12.56
CA GLN A 264 -9.55 25.98 -12.43
C GLN A 264 -9.60 25.08 -13.67
N HIS A 265 -9.43 25.68 -14.85
CA HIS A 265 -9.53 24.98 -16.13
C HIS A 265 -8.62 23.74 -16.21
N LEU A 266 -7.39 23.80 -15.65
CA LEU A 266 -6.46 22.65 -15.65
C LEU A 266 -6.97 21.52 -14.75
N ALA A 267 -7.40 21.85 -13.54
CA ALA A 267 -7.95 20.85 -12.62
C ALA A 267 -9.25 20.24 -13.17
N ALA A 268 -10.11 21.05 -13.80
CA ALA A 268 -11.33 20.59 -14.46
C ALA A 268 -11.03 19.64 -15.62
N ALA A 269 -10.03 19.96 -16.46
CA ALA A 269 -9.58 19.10 -17.55
C ALA A 269 -9.00 17.77 -17.02
N ASP A 270 -8.18 17.83 -15.95
CA ASP A 270 -7.62 16.66 -15.31
C ASP A 270 -8.71 15.77 -14.68
N LEU A 271 -9.74 16.34 -14.04
CA LEU A 271 -10.90 15.58 -13.53
C LEU A 271 -11.68 14.89 -14.65
N LYS A 272 -11.82 15.52 -15.82
CA LYS A 272 -12.40 14.89 -17.01
C LYS A 272 -11.55 13.69 -17.48
N LEU A 273 -10.23 13.78 -17.42
CA LEU A 273 -9.34 12.65 -17.70
C LEU A 273 -9.52 11.53 -16.67
N GLU A 274 -9.68 11.88 -15.38
CA GLU A 274 -9.94 10.90 -14.31
C GLU A 274 -11.23 10.10 -14.56
N GLN A 275 -12.30 10.71 -15.10
CA GLN A 275 -13.50 9.97 -15.50
C GLN A 275 -13.17 8.80 -16.45
N GLY A 276 -12.20 9.00 -17.37
CA GLY A 276 -11.73 7.95 -18.26
C GLY A 276 -11.04 6.80 -17.55
N TYR A 277 -10.34 7.07 -16.47
CA TYR A 277 -9.66 6.05 -15.65
C TYR A 277 -10.62 5.26 -14.75
N PHE A 278 -11.76 5.85 -14.35
CA PHE A 278 -12.81 5.16 -13.60
C PHE A 278 -13.54 4.08 -14.42
N LYS A 279 -13.49 4.08 -15.74
CA LYS A 279 -14.23 3.11 -16.62
C LYS A 279 -13.98 1.63 -16.29
N LYS A 280 -12.86 1.27 -15.66
CA LYS A 280 -12.55 -0.10 -15.21
C LYS A 280 -12.77 -0.31 -13.72
N SER A 281 -13.21 0.71 -13.02
CA SER A 281 -13.54 0.70 -11.62
C SER A 281 -14.98 0.23 -11.42
N PRO A 282 -15.34 -0.33 -10.25
CA PRO A 282 -16.74 -0.49 -9.86
C PRO A 282 -17.43 0.85 -9.59
N PHE A 283 -16.67 1.94 -9.50
CA PHE A 283 -17.20 3.30 -9.31
C PHE A 283 -17.15 4.10 -10.61
N GLU A 284 -18.11 5.00 -10.78
CA GLU A 284 -18.16 5.99 -11.85
C GLU A 284 -17.92 7.38 -11.25
N LEU A 285 -17.11 8.21 -11.91
CA LEU A 285 -16.94 9.62 -11.52
C LEU A 285 -17.90 10.49 -12.31
N VAL A 286 -18.79 11.17 -11.63
CA VAL A 286 -19.75 12.13 -12.19
C VAL A 286 -19.31 13.53 -11.79
N LEU A 287 -19.07 14.40 -12.79
CA LEU A 287 -18.73 15.81 -12.58
C LEU A 287 -19.98 16.66 -12.73
N ASN A 288 -20.47 17.22 -11.63
CA ASN A 288 -21.61 18.11 -11.61
C ASN A 288 -21.14 19.53 -11.97
N GLN A 289 -20.99 19.80 -13.25
CA GLN A 289 -20.72 21.15 -13.77
C GLN A 289 -22.03 21.94 -13.79
N PRO A 290 -22.01 23.27 -13.50
CA PRO A 290 -23.16 24.10 -13.82
C PRO A 290 -23.47 23.97 -15.32
N ALA A 291 -24.73 23.89 -15.68
CA ALA A 291 -25.12 23.94 -17.08
C ALA A 291 -24.57 25.23 -17.70
N ASP A 292 -23.95 25.11 -18.86
CA ASP A 292 -23.58 26.28 -19.66
C ASP A 292 -24.88 27.06 -19.92
N GLU A 293 -24.98 28.28 -19.39
CA GLU A 293 -26.14 29.18 -19.61
C GLU A 293 -26.15 29.79 -21.02
N ASP A 294 -25.52 29.13 -22.00
CA ASP A 294 -25.50 29.53 -23.41
C ASP A 294 -26.06 28.39 -24.28
N GLU A 295 -27.41 28.33 -24.40
CA GLU A 295 -28.17 27.95 -25.60
C GLU A 295 -29.47 28.77 -25.72
#